data_8b8713ca39575b6ce11eb75c3e64cde2
#
_entry.id   8b8713ca39575b6ce11eb75c3e64cde2
#
_cell.length_a   1.000
_cell.length_b   1.000
_cell.length_c   1.000
_cell.angle_alpha   90.00
_cell.angle_beta   90.00
_cell.angle_gamma   90.00
#
_symmetry.space_group_name_H-M   'P 1'
#
loop_
_entity.id
_entity.type
_entity.pdbx_description
1 polymer ?
#
loop_
_entity_poly.entity_id
_entity_poly.type
_entity_poly.pdbx_seq_one_letter_code
_entity_poly.pdbx_strand_id
1 'polypeptide(L)'
;MKVSKLKKTTRVDFATYIGVTVVFIILFALQKTGGLSNSVSGMLVPCCCFIVMAVSLNLTVGILGELSLGHAGFMSVGAFSGIIAAMSLQDAIPSGTARLIIAIVVGAVFAAIVGFIVGVPVLRLRGDYLAIVTLAFGEIIKELINCLLVGHDENGLHVAFNFNGQMSISDLNLTENGLAIIKGAQGAAGTAKLSNFPMGFVLVMVTLVIVLNLVRSRTGRAIMAIRDNRIAAESVGINITKYKLIAFVTSAALAGAAGALFGLNYSSLQSSKFDFNTSILVLVYVVLGGLGNIWGSIIAATVLYILPEALRGFSDYRMLVYAIVLILVMLATNNAQLKNLLSRAIPGRKGTEEDG
;
A
#
# COMPACT_ATOMS: atom_id res chain seq x y z
N MET A 1 9.73 14.40 33.82
CA MET A 1 8.53 14.17 33.01
C MET A 1 8.79 13.58 31.61
N LYS A 2 9.97 13.74 30.96
CA LYS A 2 10.30 13.22 29.60
C LYS A 2 10.52 11.69 29.50
N VAL A 3 11.09 11.05 30.50
CA VAL A 3 11.51 9.63 30.45
C VAL A 3 10.32 8.65 30.51
N SER A 4 9.25 9.01 31.24
CA SER A 4 8.06 8.14 31.33
C SER A 4 7.23 8.10 30.05
N LYS A 5 7.16 9.21 29.31
CA LYS A 5 6.45 9.27 27.99
C LYS A 5 7.19 8.45 26.92
N LEU A 6 8.53 8.48 26.88
CA LEU A 6 9.34 7.67 25.97
C LEU A 6 9.15 6.16 26.22
N LYS A 7 9.12 5.72 27.49
CA LYS A 7 8.85 4.31 27.83
C LYS A 7 7.43 3.86 27.41
N LYS A 8 6.41 4.74 27.49
CA LYS A 8 5.03 4.41 27.12
C LYS A 8 4.89 4.24 25.61
N THR A 9 5.53 5.09 24.81
CA THR A 9 5.48 5.04 23.33
C THR A 9 6.20 3.79 22.80
N THR A 10 7.37 3.43 23.38
CA THR A 10 8.11 2.21 23.01
C THR A 10 7.30 0.94 23.34
N ARG A 11 6.53 0.95 24.43
CA ARG A 11 5.65 -0.17 24.78
C ARG A 11 4.50 -0.36 23.79
N VAL A 12 3.93 0.73 23.27
CA VAL A 12 2.86 0.69 22.27
C VAL A 12 3.36 0.08 20.96
N ASP A 13 4.58 0.43 20.53
CA ASP A 13 5.11 -0.15 19.27
C ASP A 13 5.49 -1.61 19.46
N PHE A 14 6.07 -1.97 20.61
CA PHE A 14 6.35 -3.37 20.89
C PHE A 14 5.07 -4.20 20.92
N ALA A 15 3.98 -3.64 21.45
CA ALA A 15 2.66 -4.24 21.39
C ALA A 15 2.15 -4.40 19.93
N THR A 16 2.49 -3.42 19.02
CA THR A 16 2.15 -3.52 17.60
C THR A 16 2.85 -4.72 16.95
N TYR A 17 4.16 -4.84 17.14
CA TYR A 17 4.91 -5.95 16.58
C TYR A 17 4.42 -7.31 17.12
N ILE A 18 4.19 -7.41 18.43
CA ILE A 18 3.68 -8.62 19.04
C ILE A 18 2.28 -8.95 18.53
N GLY A 19 1.37 -7.98 18.49
CA GLY A 19 0.00 -8.18 18.03
C GLY A 19 -0.06 -8.68 16.58
N VAL A 20 0.67 -8.04 15.68
CA VAL A 20 0.74 -8.45 14.27
C VAL A 20 1.37 -9.85 14.14
N THR A 21 2.42 -10.14 14.93
CA THR A 21 3.07 -11.46 14.91
C THR A 21 2.15 -12.56 15.45
N VAL A 22 1.40 -12.31 16.52
CA VAL A 22 0.45 -13.27 17.09
C VAL A 22 -0.66 -13.59 16.08
N VAL A 23 -1.25 -12.57 15.45
CA VAL A 23 -2.28 -12.77 14.42
C VAL A 23 -1.72 -13.56 13.25
N PHE A 24 -0.49 -13.28 12.82
CA PHE A 24 0.16 -14.04 11.76
C PHE A 24 0.35 -15.51 12.14
N ILE A 25 0.86 -15.81 13.34
CA ILE A 25 1.08 -17.20 13.79
C ILE A 25 -0.23 -17.97 13.80
N ILE A 26 -1.31 -17.36 14.29
CA ILE A 26 -2.64 -17.95 14.33
C ILE A 26 -3.13 -18.27 12.91
N LEU A 27 -3.07 -17.29 11.99
CA LEU A 27 -3.52 -17.47 10.61
C LEU A 27 -2.66 -18.49 9.85
N PHE A 28 -1.35 -18.50 10.08
CA PHE A 28 -0.43 -19.45 9.46
C PHE A 28 -0.66 -20.87 9.95
N ALA A 29 -0.91 -21.04 11.26
CA ALA A 29 -1.27 -22.34 11.84
C ALA A 29 -2.59 -22.85 11.26
N LEU A 30 -3.63 -22.00 11.19
CA LEU A 30 -4.93 -22.33 10.59
C LEU A 30 -4.81 -22.67 9.11
N GLN A 31 -3.95 -21.99 8.35
CA GLN A 31 -3.69 -22.31 6.95
C GLN A 31 -3.03 -23.69 6.79
N LYS A 32 -2.07 -24.02 7.66
CA LYS A 32 -1.39 -25.34 7.61
C LYS A 32 -2.28 -26.50 8.04
N THR A 33 -3.17 -26.27 8.98
CA THR A 33 -4.11 -27.32 9.47
C THR A 33 -5.31 -27.53 8.55
N GLY A 34 -5.43 -26.75 7.46
CA GLY A 34 -6.57 -26.83 6.55
C GLY A 34 -7.88 -26.24 7.12
N GLY A 35 -7.79 -25.52 8.24
CA GLY A 35 -8.95 -24.90 8.89
C GLY A 35 -9.49 -23.65 8.16
N LEU A 36 -8.76 -23.16 7.14
CA LEU A 36 -9.19 -22.04 6.30
C LEU A 36 -9.73 -22.55 4.96
N SER A 37 -10.83 -21.95 4.50
CA SER A 37 -11.33 -22.19 3.15
C SER A 37 -10.31 -21.72 2.12
N ASN A 38 -10.31 -22.34 0.93
CA ASN A 38 -9.40 -21.98 -0.18
C ASN A 38 -9.55 -20.51 -0.59
N SER A 39 -10.77 -19.95 -0.52
CA SER A 39 -11.04 -18.54 -0.78
C SER A 39 -10.29 -17.64 0.21
N VAL A 40 -10.40 -17.93 1.51
CA VAL A 40 -9.73 -17.14 2.56
C VAL A 40 -8.21 -17.27 2.46
N SER A 41 -7.70 -18.46 2.21
CA SER A 41 -6.25 -18.67 2.00
C SER A 41 -5.71 -17.85 0.82
N GLY A 42 -6.46 -17.74 -0.26
CA GLY A 42 -6.10 -16.92 -1.42
C GLY A 42 -6.09 -15.41 -1.15
N MET A 43 -6.82 -14.96 -0.13
CA MET A 43 -6.92 -13.55 0.24
C MET A 43 -5.84 -13.08 1.22
N LEU A 44 -5.10 -13.99 1.86
CA LEU A 44 -4.12 -13.62 2.89
C LEU A 44 -2.98 -12.75 2.34
N VAL A 45 -2.44 -13.08 1.16
CA VAL A 45 -1.37 -12.29 0.52
C VAL A 45 -1.86 -10.91 0.10
N PRO A 46 -2.97 -10.77 -0.67
CA PRO A 46 -3.55 -9.47 -0.97
C PRO A 46 -3.89 -8.64 0.27
N CYS A 47 -4.41 -9.27 1.33
CA CYS A 47 -4.67 -8.59 2.61
C CYS A 47 -3.40 -7.96 3.19
N CYS A 48 -2.27 -8.69 3.21
CA CYS A 48 -0.97 -8.14 3.61
C CYS A 48 -0.56 -6.94 2.73
N CYS A 49 -0.77 -7.03 1.41
CA CYS A 49 -0.49 -5.92 0.50
C CYS A 49 -1.33 -4.67 0.82
N PHE A 50 -2.64 -4.83 1.07
CA PHE A 50 -3.50 -3.70 1.44
C PHE A 50 -3.21 -3.14 2.83
N ILE A 51 -2.72 -3.95 3.79
CA ILE A 51 -2.20 -3.46 5.06
C ILE A 51 -0.98 -2.56 4.82
N VAL A 52 -0.02 -2.99 3.99
CA VAL A 52 1.15 -2.17 3.63
C VAL A 52 0.71 -0.88 2.94
N MET A 53 -0.25 -0.95 2.01
CA MET A 53 -0.83 0.21 1.34
C MET A 53 -1.47 1.19 2.33
N ALA A 54 -2.25 0.70 3.29
CA ALA A 54 -2.88 1.54 4.30
C ALA A 54 -1.85 2.18 5.23
N VAL A 55 -0.84 1.44 5.69
CA VAL A 55 0.22 1.97 6.55
C VAL A 55 1.08 3.00 5.80
N SER A 56 1.41 2.74 4.54
CA SER A 56 2.19 3.68 3.70
C SER A 56 1.39 4.94 3.36
N LEU A 57 0.10 4.83 3.05
CA LEU A 57 -0.76 6.00 2.81
C LEU A 57 -0.99 6.80 4.10
N ASN A 58 -1.08 6.13 5.25
CA ASN A 58 -1.20 6.82 6.55
C ASN A 58 0.04 7.68 6.87
N LEU A 59 1.21 7.36 6.33
CA LEU A 59 2.40 8.21 6.44
C LEU A 59 2.19 9.57 5.73
N THR A 60 1.56 9.59 4.56
CA THR A 60 1.27 10.82 3.80
C THR A 60 0.03 11.54 4.31
N VAL A 61 -1.08 10.84 4.48
CA VAL A 61 -2.35 11.47 4.84
C VAL A 61 -2.44 11.73 6.35
N GLY A 62 -2.06 10.76 7.17
CA GLY A 62 -2.23 10.85 8.61
C GLY A 62 -1.10 11.59 9.33
N ILE A 63 0.16 11.36 8.93
CA ILE A 63 1.34 11.88 9.62
C ILE A 63 1.83 13.18 8.99
N LEU A 64 1.91 13.24 7.64
CA LEU A 64 2.29 14.45 6.91
C LEU A 64 1.11 15.43 6.79
N GLY A 65 -0.14 14.95 6.76
CA GLY A 65 -1.34 15.77 6.62
C GLY A 65 -1.67 16.19 5.18
N GLU A 66 -1.11 15.51 4.19
CA GLU A 66 -1.32 15.81 2.77
C GLU A 66 -2.16 14.73 2.11
N LEU A 67 -3.33 15.09 1.60
CA LEU A 67 -4.24 14.15 0.94
C LEU A 67 -3.66 13.70 -0.40
N SER A 68 -3.51 12.39 -0.59
CA SER A 68 -3.06 11.77 -1.85
C SER A 68 -4.06 10.73 -2.31
N LEU A 69 -4.55 10.86 -3.55
CA LEU A 69 -5.50 9.94 -4.20
C LEU A 69 -4.85 9.10 -5.31
N GLY A 70 -3.54 9.26 -5.55
CA GLY A 70 -2.81 8.53 -6.59
C GLY A 70 -2.04 7.30 -6.08
N HIS A 71 -2.35 6.81 -4.88
CA HIS A 71 -1.52 5.79 -4.21
C HIS A 71 -1.53 4.43 -4.93
N ALA A 72 -2.66 4.07 -5.57
CA ALA A 72 -2.75 2.89 -6.42
C ALA A 72 -1.84 2.95 -7.65
N GLY A 73 -1.55 4.16 -8.17
CA GLY A 73 -0.58 4.33 -9.25
C GLY A 73 0.83 3.87 -8.86
N PHE A 74 1.31 4.19 -7.65
CA PHE A 74 2.61 3.70 -7.17
C PHE A 74 2.60 2.18 -6.94
N MET A 75 1.48 1.63 -6.47
CA MET A 75 1.28 0.19 -6.38
C MET A 75 1.37 -0.47 -7.76
N SER A 76 0.78 0.15 -8.79
CA SER A 76 0.82 -0.31 -10.19
C SER A 76 2.25 -0.33 -10.74
N VAL A 77 3.00 0.77 -10.58
CA VAL A 77 4.42 0.82 -10.99
C VAL A 77 5.21 -0.32 -10.36
N GLY A 78 5.05 -0.52 -9.04
CA GLY A 78 5.72 -1.61 -8.33
C GLY A 78 5.31 -3.00 -8.80
N ALA A 79 4.01 -3.21 -9.08
CA ALA A 79 3.50 -4.49 -9.55
C ALA A 79 4.11 -4.87 -10.91
N PHE A 80 4.04 -3.98 -11.89
CA PHE A 80 4.50 -4.27 -13.24
C PHE A 80 6.03 -4.32 -13.34
N SER A 81 6.77 -3.43 -12.67
CA SER A 81 8.24 -3.50 -12.61
C SER A 81 8.73 -4.73 -11.86
N GLY A 82 8.03 -5.14 -10.79
CA GLY A 82 8.32 -6.38 -10.06
C GLY A 82 8.06 -7.63 -10.90
N ILE A 83 6.97 -7.67 -11.68
CA ILE A 83 6.68 -8.77 -12.61
C ILE A 83 7.77 -8.85 -13.68
N ILE A 84 8.14 -7.74 -14.32
CA ILE A 84 9.22 -7.69 -15.31
C ILE A 84 10.50 -8.26 -14.71
N ALA A 85 10.92 -7.79 -13.54
CA ALA A 85 12.14 -8.26 -12.88
C ALA A 85 12.09 -9.76 -12.54
N ALA A 86 10.95 -10.25 -12.04
CA ALA A 86 10.80 -11.67 -11.67
C ALA A 86 10.80 -12.60 -12.88
N MET A 87 10.22 -12.17 -14.00
CA MET A 87 10.15 -12.95 -15.23
C MET A 87 11.47 -12.92 -16.00
N SER A 88 12.13 -11.76 -16.09
CA SER A 88 13.45 -11.63 -16.78
C SER A 88 14.56 -12.39 -16.04
N LEU A 89 14.42 -12.65 -14.74
CA LEU A 89 15.40 -13.40 -13.96
C LEU A 89 15.04 -14.89 -13.85
N GLN A 90 14.07 -15.38 -14.63
CA GLN A 90 13.61 -16.76 -14.51
C GLN A 90 14.70 -17.75 -14.83
N ASP A 91 15.49 -17.51 -15.84
CA ASP A 91 16.55 -18.41 -16.32
C ASP A 91 17.83 -18.25 -15.49
N ALA A 92 18.12 -17.04 -15.00
CA ALA A 92 19.30 -16.76 -14.20
C ALA A 92 19.21 -17.23 -12.74
N ILE A 93 18.01 -17.19 -12.15
CA ILE A 93 17.80 -17.51 -10.73
C ILE A 93 16.66 -18.54 -10.59
N PRO A 94 16.99 -19.85 -10.40
CA PRO A 94 15.98 -20.90 -10.24
C PRO A 94 15.13 -20.74 -8.97
N SER A 95 15.66 -20.08 -7.91
CA SER A 95 14.97 -19.90 -6.64
C SER A 95 13.85 -18.88 -6.74
N GLY A 96 12.58 -19.32 -6.65
CA GLY A 96 11.40 -18.46 -6.68
C GLY A 96 11.37 -17.41 -5.56
N THR A 97 11.87 -17.77 -4.35
CA THR A 97 11.93 -16.86 -3.21
C THR A 97 12.94 -15.71 -3.44
N ALA A 98 14.11 -16.03 -4.02
CA ALA A 98 15.11 -15.01 -4.33
C ALA A 98 14.58 -14.05 -5.41
N ARG A 99 13.93 -14.55 -6.45
CA ARG A 99 13.27 -13.72 -7.48
C ARG A 99 12.21 -12.82 -6.90
N LEU A 100 11.41 -13.32 -5.96
CA LEU A 100 10.39 -12.52 -5.29
C LEU A 100 10.99 -11.37 -4.48
N ILE A 101 12.08 -11.61 -3.73
CA ILE A 101 12.76 -10.56 -2.96
C ILE A 101 13.32 -9.49 -3.91
N ILE A 102 13.98 -9.89 -4.98
CA ILE A 102 14.51 -8.96 -5.99
C ILE A 102 13.37 -8.14 -6.62
N ALA A 103 12.26 -8.79 -6.98
CA ALA A 103 11.09 -8.13 -7.54
C ALA A 103 10.48 -7.09 -6.59
N ILE A 104 10.40 -7.38 -5.29
CA ILE A 104 9.91 -6.44 -4.27
C ILE A 104 10.85 -5.23 -4.18
N VAL A 105 12.17 -5.45 -4.17
CA VAL A 105 13.16 -4.36 -4.11
C VAL A 105 13.10 -3.51 -5.38
N VAL A 106 13.07 -4.13 -6.56
CA VAL A 106 12.95 -3.43 -7.84
C VAL A 106 11.65 -2.62 -7.90
N GLY A 107 10.52 -3.24 -7.52
CA GLY A 107 9.22 -2.56 -7.45
C GLY A 107 9.23 -1.35 -6.51
N ALA A 108 9.86 -1.48 -5.34
CA ALA A 108 10.01 -0.38 -4.39
C ALA A 108 10.87 0.76 -4.95
N VAL A 109 11.99 0.45 -5.61
CA VAL A 109 12.91 1.44 -6.20
C VAL A 109 12.24 2.19 -7.35
N PHE A 110 11.58 1.48 -8.28
CA PHE A 110 10.89 2.14 -9.39
C PHE A 110 9.74 3.03 -8.91
N ALA A 111 8.95 2.56 -7.96
CA ALA A 111 7.90 3.38 -7.35
C ALA A 111 8.47 4.59 -6.57
N ALA A 112 9.62 4.45 -5.91
CA ALA A 112 10.32 5.57 -5.28
C ALA A 112 10.77 6.62 -6.30
N ILE A 113 11.33 6.19 -7.44
CA ILE A 113 11.75 7.08 -8.54
C ILE A 113 10.56 7.84 -9.10
N VAL A 114 9.46 7.13 -9.42
CA VAL A 114 8.23 7.77 -9.91
C VAL A 114 7.63 8.68 -8.83
N GLY A 115 7.63 8.24 -7.57
CA GLY A 115 7.21 9.07 -6.43
C GLY A 115 8.05 10.32 -6.25
N PHE A 116 9.35 10.28 -6.53
CA PHE A 116 10.21 11.45 -6.53
C PHE A 116 9.87 12.40 -7.69
N ILE A 117 9.77 11.88 -8.92
CA ILE A 117 9.46 12.67 -10.12
C ILE A 117 8.11 13.37 -9.97
N VAL A 118 7.09 12.66 -9.51
CA VAL A 118 5.75 13.20 -9.27
C VAL A 118 5.73 14.12 -8.05
N GLY A 119 6.42 13.75 -6.98
CA GLY A 119 6.43 14.49 -5.72
C GLY A 119 7.03 15.89 -5.83
N VAL A 120 8.07 16.10 -6.65
CA VAL A 120 8.72 17.41 -6.82
C VAL A 120 7.76 18.51 -7.26
N PRO A 121 6.96 18.35 -8.34
CA PRO A 121 5.97 19.34 -8.74
C PRO A 121 4.73 19.35 -7.83
N VAL A 122 4.23 18.19 -7.44
CA VAL A 122 2.95 18.02 -6.76
C VAL A 122 2.97 18.58 -5.33
N LEU A 123 4.06 18.37 -4.59
CA LEU A 123 4.17 18.85 -3.20
C LEU A 123 4.33 20.37 -3.05
N ARG A 124 4.43 21.10 -4.16
CA ARG A 124 4.33 22.57 -4.19
C ARG A 124 2.89 23.06 -4.09
N LEU A 125 1.93 22.22 -4.51
CA LEU A 125 0.51 22.48 -4.41
C LEU A 125 0.03 22.33 -2.95
N ARG A 126 -1.17 22.84 -2.67
CA ARG A 126 -1.74 22.87 -1.32
C ARG A 126 -3.17 22.34 -1.32
N GLY A 127 -3.57 21.73 -0.22
CA GLY A 127 -4.94 21.29 0.01
C GLY A 127 -5.47 20.37 -1.08
N ASP A 128 -6.68 20.65 -1.55
CA ASP A 128 -7.41 19.80 -2.49
C ASP A 128 -6.74 19.68 -3.87
N TYR A 129 -5.99 20.70 -4.29
CA TYR A 129 -5.25 20.68 -5.56
C TYR A 129 -4.20 19.56 -5.58
N LEU A 130 -3.58 19.27 -4.44
CA LEU A 130 -2.63 18.17 -4.33
C LEU A 130 -3.32 16.82 -4.54
N ALA A 131 -4.51 16.65 -3.95
CA ALA A 131 -5.30 15.42 -4.12
C ALA A 131 -5.72 15.20 -5.58
N ILE A 132 -6.20 16.25 -6.25
CA ILE A 132 -6.62 16.19 -7.66
C ILE A 132 -5.44 15.83 -8.57
N VAL A 133 -4.28 16.45 -8.36
CA VAL A 133 -3.11 16.21 -9.20
C VAL A 133 -2.51 14.85 -8.95
N THR A 134 -2.47 14.36 -7.70
CA THR A 134 -2.02 12.98 -7.41
C THR A 134 -2.94 11.94 -8.04
N LEU A 135 -4.26 12.19 -8.06
CA LEU A 135 -5.23 11.36 -8.77
C LEU A 135 -4.94 11.32 -10.27
N ALA A 136 -4.77 12.49 -10.90
CA ALA A 136 -4.46 12.58 -12.33
C ALA A 136 -3.17 11.81 -12.67
N PHE A 137 -2.12 11.92 -11.86
CA PHE A 137 -0.89 11.15 -12.03
C PHE A 137 -1.13 9.64 -11.87
N GLY A 138 -1.98 9.22 -10.94
CA GLY A 138 -2.37 7.81 -10.80
C GLY A 138 -2.99 7.26 -12.08
N GLU A 139 -3.92 7.99 -12.69
CA GLU A 139 -4.55 7.62 -13.95
C GLU A 139 -3.57 7.67 -15.14
N ILE A 140 -2.70 8.68 -15.21
CA ILE A 140 -1.65 8.74 -16.23
C ILE A 140 -0.73 7.50 -16.14
N ILE A 141 -0.29 7.11 -14.94
CA ILE A 141 0.54 5.92 -14.76
C ILE A 141 -0.21 4.67 -15.24
N LYS A 142 -1.48 4.53 -14.89
CA LYS A 142 -2.32 3.41 -15.33
C LYS A 142 -2.40 3.33 -16.86
N GLU A 143 -2.63 4.46 -17.54
CA GLU A 143 -2.70 4.51 -19.00
C GLU A 143 -1.33 4.28 -19.67
N LEU A 144 -0.24 4.78 -19.08
CA LEU A 144 1.11 4.47 -19.56
C LEU A 144 1.40 2.96 -19.52
N ILE A 145 0.95 2.27 -18.47
CA ILE A 145 1.08 0.81 -18.35
C ILE A 145 0.18 0.09 -19.36
N ASN A 146 -1.00 0.62 -19.67
CA ASN A 146 -1.87 0.09 -20.72
C ASN A 146 -1.25 0.16 -22.12
N CYS A 147 -0.38 1.14 -22.36
CA CYS A 147 0.33 1.27 -23.63
C CYS A 147 1.67 0.51 -23.65
N LEU A 148 2.09 -0.06 -22.51
CA LEU A 148 3.39 -0.70 -22.38
C LEU A 148 3.36 -2.13 -22.91
N LEU A 149 4.28 -2.44 -23.82
CA LEU A 149 4.55 -3.79 -24.32
C LEU A 149 5.96 -4.19 -23.85
N VAL A 150 6.10 -5.30 -23.16
CA VAL A 150 7.38 -5.81 -22.67
C VAL A 150 7.48 -7.30 -22.97
N GLY A 151 8.57 -7.66 -23.62
CA GLY A 151 8.97 -9.03 -23.87
C GLY A 151 10.40 -9.28 -23.41
N HIS A 152 10.72 -10.52 -23.12
CA HIS A 152 12.06 -10.98 -22.78
C HIS A 152 12.43 -12.16 -23.66
N ASP A 153 13.62 -12.11 -24.26
CA ASP A 153 14.18 -13.19 -25.05
C ASP A 153 15.68 -13.38 -24.73
N GLU A 154 16.35 -14.24 -25.49
CA GLU A 154 17.80 -14.51 -25.35
C GLU A 154 18.67 -13.26 -25.60
N ASN A 155 18.16 -12.26 -26.34
CA ASN A 155 18.85 -11.00 -26.63
C ASN A 155 18.63 -9.94 -25.53
N GLY A 156 17.70 -10.19 -24.60
CA GLY A 156 17.43 -9.29 -23.49
C GLY A 156 15.98 -8.84 -23.38
N LEU A 157 15.80 -7.65 -22.82
CA LEU A 157 14.48 -7.07 -22.55
C LEU A 157 14.07 -6.12 -23.68
N HIS A 158 12.98 -6.44 -24.37
CA HIS A 158 12.38 -5.60 -25.39
C HIS A 158 11.24 -4.80 -24.80
N VAL A 159 11.28 -3.47 -24.94
CA VAL A 159 10.27 -2.55 -24.42
C VAL A 159 9.77 -1.65 -25.54
N ALA A 160 8.46 -1.60 -25.73
CA ALA A 160 7.82 -0.70 -26.69
C ALA A 160 6.57 -0.05 -26.07
N PHE A 161 6.20 1.13 -26.57
CA PHE A 161 4.99 1.84 -26.16
C PHE A 161 4.01 1.93 -27.34
N ASN A 162 2.83 1.38 -27.15
CA ASN A 162 1.76 1.38 -28.13
C ASN A 162 0.77 2.52 -27.87
N PHE A 163 1.13 3.75 -28.22
CA PHE A 163 0.26 4.93 -28.04
C PHE A 163 -0.89 4.99 -29.08
N ASN A 164 -0.72 4.37 -30.25
CA ASN A 164 -1.68 4.47 -31.35
C ASN A 164 -2.56 3.23 -31.50
N GLY A 165 -2.44 2.23 -30.63
CA GLY A 165 -3.19 0.97 -30.74
C GLY A 165 -2.83 0.08 -31.93
N GLN A 166 -1.78 0.45 -32.71
CA GLN A 166 -1.40 -0.24 -33.94
C GLN A 166 -0.28 -1.27 -33.72
N MET A 167 0.50 -1.14 -32.63
CA MET A 167 1.56 -2.09 -32.29
C MET A 167 0.97 -3.34 -31.63
N SER A 168 1.42 -4.49 -32.08
CA SER A 168 1.07 -5.81 -31.56
C SER A 168 2.32 -6.46 -30.95
N ILE A 169 2.15 -7.56 -30.25
CA ILE A 169 3.26 -8.32 -29.64
C ILE A 169 4.24 -8.81 -30.68
N SER A 170 3.76 -9.10 -31.91
CA SER A 170 4.61 -9.48 -33.06
C SER A 170 5.63 -8.41 -33.45
N ASP A 171 5.32 -7.13 -33.20
CA ASP A 171 6.20 -6.00 -33.55
C ASP A 171 7.40 -5.85 -32.58
N LEU A 172 7.39 -6.58 -31.46
CA LEU A 172 8.54 -6.68 -30.54
C LEU A 172 9.67 -7.53 -31.13
N ASN A 173 9.48 -8.20 -32.27
CA ASN A 173 10.45 -9.07 -32.92
C ASN A 173 11.14 -10.05 -31.96
N LEU A 174 10.36 -10.66 -31.08
CA LEU A 174 10.85 -11.66 -30.14
C LEU A 174 11.28 -12.91 -30.89
N THR A 175 12.35 -13.54 -30.45
CA THR A 175 12.78 -14.87 -30.93
C THR A 175 11.68 -15.92 -30.66
N GLU A 176 11.75 -17.08 -31.32
CA GLU A 176 10.75 -18.16 -31.16
C GLU A 176 10.53 -18.60 -29.72
N ASN A 177 11.55 -18.43 -28.86
CA ASN A 177 11.49 -18.72 -27.44
C ASN A 177 11.16 -17.49 -26.54
N GLY A 178 10.88 -16.33 -27.15
CA GLY A 178 10.65 -15.07 -26.43
C GLY A 178 9.31 -15.08 -25.67
N LEU A 179 9.33 -14.61 -24.43
CA LEU A 179 8.17 -14.51 -23.54
C LEU A 179 7.64 -13.05 -23.54
N ALA A 180 6.42 -12.86 -23.99
CA ALA A 180 5.73 -11.58 -23.84
C ALA A 180 5.20 -11.45 -22.41
N ILE A 181 5.82 -10.55 -21.60
CA ILE A 181 5.50 -10.35 -20.19
C ILE A 181 4.30 -9.42 -20.02
N ILE A 182 4.33 -8.24 -20.67
CA ILE A 182 3.25 -7.25 -20.63
C ILE A 182 2.70 -7.05 -22.04
N LYS A 183 1.39 -7.17 -22.16
CA LYS A 183 0.65 -7.17 -23.41
C LYS A 183 -0.29 -5.95 -23.51
N GLY A 184 0.21 -4.78 -23.14
CA GLY A 184 -0.57 -3.54 -23.17
C GLY A 184 -1.82 -3.61 -22.29
N ALA A 185 -3.00 -3.33 -22.85
CA ALA A 185 -4.27 -3.31 -22.12
C ALA A 185 -4.68 -4.67 -21.51
N GLN A 186 -4.16 -5.79 -22.03
CA GLN A 186 -4.36 -7.11 -21.42
C GLN A 186 -3.54 -7.26 -20.12
N GLY A 187 -2.57 -6.37 -19.89
CA GLY A 187 -1.69 -6.41 -18.74
C GLY A 187 -0.62 -7.50 -18.81
N ALA A 188 -0.16 -7.95 -17.66
CA ALA A 188 0.76 -9.08 -17.55
C ALA A 188 -0.03 -10.40 -17.55
N ALA A 189 0.39 -11.36 -18.37
CA ALA A 189 -0.23 -12.66 -18.48
C ALA A 189 0.83 -13.78 -18.44
N GLY A 190 0.48 -14.93 -17.84
CA GLY A 190 1.41 -16.05 -17.71
C GLY A 190 2.47 -15.86 -16.62
N THR A 191 2.23 -14.95 -15.68
CA THR A 191 3.17 -14.69 -14.57
C THR A 191 3.22 -15.86 -13.61
N ALA A 192 4.44 -16.23 -13.18
CA ALA A 192 4.64 -17.24 -12.14
C ALA A 192 4.11 -16.73 -10.80
N LYS A 193 3.30 -17.54 -10.11
CA LYS A 193 2.85 -17.23 -8.75
C LYS A 193 3.98 -17.52 -7.78
N LEU A 194 4.70 -16.46 -7.37
CA LEU A 194 5.83 -16.56 -6.45
C LEU A 194 5.46 -16.12 -5.02
N SER A 195 4.38 -15.38 -4.88
CA SER A 195 3.98 -14.79 -3.60
C SER A 195 3.46 -15.85 -2.63
N ASN A 196 3.95 -15.76 -1.39
CA ASN A 196 3.57 -16.62 -0.28
C ASN A 196 3.15 -15.77 0.92
N PHE A 197 2.24 -16.29 1.76
CA PHE A 197 1.76 -15.59 2.96
C PHE A 197 2.90 -15.20 3.93
N PRO A 198 3.92 -16.05 4.21
CA PRO A 198 5.06 -15.63 5.04
C PRO A 198 5.81 -14.41 4.49
N MET A 199 5.94 -14.30 3.15
CA MET A 199 6.56 -13.14 2.52
C MET A 199 5.70 -11.87 2.68
N GLY A 200 4.37 -12.02 2.60
CA GLY A 200 3.44 -10.93 2.91
C GLY A 200 3.62 -10.41 4.34
N PHE A 201 3.74 -11.31 5.30
CA PHE A 201 4.00 -10.94 6.69
C PHE A 201 5.36 -10.23 6.88
N VAL A 202 6.43 -10.76 6.27
CA VAL A 202 7.75 -10.11 6.33
C VAL A 202 7.67 -8.69 5.78
N LEU A 203 6.95 -8.48 4.65
CA LEU A 203 6.79 -7.15 4.07
C LEU A 203 6.01 -6.21 5.00
N VAL A 204 4.94 -6.68 5.66
CA VAL A 204 4.21 -5.90 6.67
C VAL A 204 5.14 -5.51 7.83
N MET A 205 5.96 -6.45 8.35
CA MET A 205 6.89 -6.18 9.44
C MET A 205 7.96 -5.17 9.04
N VAL A 206 8.56 -5.32 7.86
CA VAL A 206 9.54 -4.36 7.31
C VAL A 206 8.91 -2.98 7.16
N THR A 207 7.69 -2.90 6.64
CA THR A 207 6.94 -1.64 6.53
C THR A 207 6.72 -0.98 7.88
N LEU A 208 6.31 -1.73 8.88
CA LEU A 208 6.14 -1.21 10.24
C LEU A 208 7.45 -0.70 10.83
N VAL A 209 8.55 -1.44 10.65
CA VAL A 209 9.88 -1.02 11.10
C VAL A 209 10.28 0.31 10.44
N ILE A 210 10.13 0.42 9.12
CA ILE A 210 10.48 1.65 8.38
C ILE A 210 9.61 2.82 8.84
N VAL A 211 8.29 2.65 8.87
CA VAL A 211 7.35 3.75 9.18
C VAL A 211 7.48 4.18 10.64
N LEU A 212 7.51 3.26 11.61
CA LEU A 212 7.63 3.59 13.02
C LEU A 212 8.97 4.26 13.34
N ASN A 213 10.08 3.78 12.76
CA ASN A 213 11.39 4.42 12.93
C ASN A 213 11.44 5.80 12.27
N LEU A 214 10.84 5.96 11.07
CA LEU A 214 10.76 7.26 10.41
C LEU A 214 9.98 8.26 11.25
N VAL A 215 8.79 7.89 11.72
CA VAL A 215 7.92 8.76 12.53
C VAL A 215 8.62 9.21 13.82
N ARG A 216 9.42 8.34 14.45
CA ARG A 216 10.15 8.64 15.68
C ARG A 216 11.46 9.37 15.48
N SER A 217 11.98 9.39 14.28
CA SER A 217 13.23 10.03 13.91
C SER A 217 13.15 11.56 14.04
N ARG A 218 14.29 12.24 13.86
CA ARG A 218 14.32 13.71 13.74
C ARG A 218 13.50 14.17 12.52
N THR A 219 13.56 13.40 11.43
CA THR A 219 12.78 13.64 10.21
C THR A 219 11.29 13.57 10.48
N GLY A 220 10.81 12.54 11.20
CA GLY A 220 9.38 12.41 11.52
C GLY A 220 8.85 13.55 12.39
N ARG A 221 9.65 14.04 13.35
CA ARG A 221 9.27 15.21 14.16
C ARG A 221 9.17 16.48 13.30
N ALA A 222 10.06 16.66 12.33
CA ALA A 222 9.97 17.78 11.39
C ALA A 222 8.73 17.68 10.50
N ILE A 223 8.38 16.46 10.04
CA ILE A 223 7.15 16.21 9.25
C ILE A 223 5.91 16.58 10.07
N MET A 224 5.81 16.13 11.33
CA MET A 224 4.68 16.47 12.21
C MET A 224 4.60 17.97 12.51
N ALA A 225 5.74 18.63 12.72
CA ALA A 225 5.77 20.10 12.91
C ALA A 225 5.24 20.85 11.67
N ILE A 226 5.54 20.37 10.44
CA ILE A 226 5.03 20.93 9.19
C ILE A 226 3.51 20.76 9.11
N ARG A 227 2.99 19.58 9.50
CA ARG A 227 1.55 19.32 9.55
C ARG A 227 0.82 20.23 10.51
N ASP A 228 1.38 20.40 11.73
CA ASP A 228 0.71 21.16 12.78
C ASP A 228 0.70 22.67 12.48
N ASN A 229 1.84 23.24 12.06
CA ASN A 229 1.91 24.64 11.59
C ASN A 229 3.08 24.85 10.63
N ARG A 230 2.75 24.96 9.34
CA ARG A 230 3.73 25.13 8.27
C ARG A 230 4.56 26.42 8.42
N ILE A 231 3.90 27.54 8.76
CA ILE A 231 4.57 28.86 8.85
C ILE A 231 5.57 28.85 10.02
N ALA A 232 5.15 28.31 11.17
CA ALA A 232 6.04 28.18 12.33
C ALA A 232 7.20 27.21 12.07
N ALA A 233 6.99 26.13 11.32
CA ALA A 233 8.06 25.21 10.94
C ALA A 233 9.09 25.89 10.02
N GLU A 234 8.63 26.71 9.08
CA GLU A 234 9.47 27.46 8.14
C GLU A 234 10.29 28.54 8.86
N SER A 235 9.70 29.23 9.86
CA SER A 235 10.38 30.29 10.62
C SER A 235 11.54 29.77 11.48
N VAL A 236 11.51 28.50 11.88
CA VAL A 236 12.62 27.84 12.61
C VAL A 236 13.60 27.12 11.66
N GLY A 237 13.53 27.36 10.35
CA GLY A 237 14.47 26.88 9.35
C GLY A 237 14.23 25.45 8.86
N ILE A 238 13.02 24.87 9.07
CA ILE A 238 12.69 23.55 8.54
C ILE A 238 12.38 23.66 7.04
N ASN A 239 13.12 22.93 6.20
CA ASN A 239 12.88 22.86 4.76
C ASN A 239 11.65 22.00 4.47
N ILE A 240 10.50 22.63 4.23
CA ILE A 240 9.20 21.98 4.05
C ILE A 240 9.22 20.99 2.90
N THR A 241 9.71 21.40 1.72
CA THR A 241 9.71 20.57 0.51
C THR A 241 10.52 19.29 0.70
N LYS A 242 11.69 19.39 1.33
CA LYS A 242 12.57 18.24 1.60
C LYS A 242 11.86 17.19 2.48
N TYR A 243 11.27 17.62 3.59
CA TYR A 243 10.65 16.68 4.53
C TYR A 243 9.35 16.07 4.00
N LYS A 244 8.55 16.86 3.26
CA LYS A 244 7.37 16.34 2.54
C LYS A 244 7.78 15.29 1.50
N LEU A 245 8.83 15.59 0.71
CA LEU A 245 9.32 14.69 -0.32
C LEU A 245 9.82 13.36 0.28
N ILE A 246 10.55 13.39 1.40
CA ILE A 246 11.00 12.18 2.10
C ILE A 246 9.80 11.30 2.49
N ALA A 247 8.76 11.88 3.11
CA ALA A 247 7.57 11.13 3.49
C ALA A 247 6.85 10.53 2.28
N PHE A 248 6.68 11.33 1.22
CA PHE A 248 5.98 10.95 0.01
C PHE A 248 6.70 9.84 -0.76
N VAL A 249 8.02 9.97 -0.97
CA VAL A 249 8.84 8.96 -1.66
C VAL A 249 8.92 7.66 -0.86
N THR A 250 9.05 7.74 0.48
CA THR A 250 9.03 6.54 1.32
C THR A 250 7.68 5.82 1.23
N SER A 251 6.58 6.57 1.24
CA SER A 251 5.23 6.04 1.08
C SER A 251 5.05 5.37 -0.30
N ALA A 252 5.51 6.02 -1.37
CA ALA A 252 5.48 5.46 -2.73
C ALA A 252 6.33 4.18 -2.86
N ALA A 253 7.52 4.15 -2.25
CA ALA A 253 8.38 2.96 -2.24
C ALA A 253 7.70 1.76 -1.58
N LEU A 254 7.05 1.97 -0.42
CA LEU A 254 6.33 0.92 0.29
C LEU A 254 5.10 0.45 -0.50
N ALA A 255 4.38 1.37 -1.15
CA ALA A 255 3.28 1.03 -2.05
C ALA A 255 3.76 0.19 -3.24
N GLY A 256 4.92 0.52 -3.82
CA GLY A 256 5.54 -0.26 -4.88
C GLY A 256 5.97 -1.65 -4.44
N ALA A 257 6.53 -1.79 -3.24
CA ALA A 257 6.86 -3.09 -2.65
C ALA A 257 5.61 -3.98 -2.48
N ALA A 258 4.52 -3.40 -1.98
CA ALA A 258 3.23 -4.07 -1.88
C ALA A 258 2.69 -4.46 -3.26
N GLY A 259 2.86 -3.58 -4.25
CA GLY A 259 2.48 -3.82 -5.64
C GLY A 259 3.21 -5.02 -6.25
N ALA A 260 4.52 -5.12 -6.10
CA ALA A 260 5.31 -6.25 -6.59
C ALA A 260 4.84 -7.58 -5.99
N LEU A 261 4.62 -7.62 -4.68
CA LEU A 261 4.07 -8.79 -4.00
C LEU A 261 2.66 -9.13 -4.49
N PHE A 262 1.80 -8.12 -4.68
CA PHE A 262 0.45 -8.29 -5.20
C PHE A 262 0.45 -8.81 -6.63
N GLY A 263 1.31 -8.26 -7.51
CA GLY A 263 1.43 -8.65 -8.90
C GLY A 263 1.81 -10.10 -9.08
N LEU A 264 2.77 -10.58 -8.29
CA LEU A 264 3.26 -11.96 -8.33
C LEU A 264 2.35 -12.96 -7.58
N ASN A 265 1.20 -12.52 -7.06
CA ASN A 265 0.18 -13.39 -6.48
C ASN A 265 -0.82 -13.90 -7.53
N TYR A 266 -0.90 -13.27 -8.69
CA TYR A 266 -1.84 -13.59 -9.75
C TYR A 266 -1.12 -14.08 -11.00
N SER A 267 -1.74 -15.00 -11.75
CA SER A 267 -1.22 -15.47 -13.05
C SER A 267 -1.44 -14.45 -14.16
N SER A 268 -2.41 -13.54 -13.99
CA SER A 268 -2.65 -12.41 -14.88
C SER A 268 -3.03 -11.19 -14.05
N LEU A 269 -2.50 -10.05 -14.43
CA LEU A 269 -2.71 -8.79 -13.77
C LEU A 269 -2.97 -7.68 -14.79
N GLN A 270 -4.14 -7.05 -14.70
CA GLN A 270 -4.52 -5.92 -15.53
C GLN A 270 -4.27 -4.60 -14.77
N SER A 271 -3.89 -3.55 -15.50
CA SER A 271 -3.69 -2.20 -14.93
C SER A 271 -4.98 -1.61 -14.37
N SER A 272 -6.15 -2.02 -14.89
CA SER A 272 -7.48 -1.60 -14.43
C SER A 272 -7.75 -1.90 -12.94
N LYS A 273 -7.01 -2.82 -12.33
CA LYS A 273 -7.09 -3.09 -10.88
C LYS A 273 -6.49 -1.98 -10.01
N PHE A 274 -5.71 -1.09 -10.60
CA PHE A 274 -5.03 0.02 -9.92
C PHE A 274 -5.68 1.37 -10.25
N ASP A 275 -7.00 1.38 -10.32
CA ASP A 275 -7.81 2.53 -10.63
C ASP A 275 -8.01 3.48 -9.43
N PHE A 276 -8.73 4.57 -9.70
CA PHE A 276 -9.16 5.53 -8.71
C PHE A 276 -9.94 4.89 -7.54
N ASN A 277 -10.80 3.91 -7.83
CA ASN A 277 -11.58 3.24 -6.80
C ASN A 277 -10.70 2.51 -5.79
N THR A 278 -9.62 1.88 -6.25
CA THR A 278 -8.63 1.25 -5.39
C THR A 278 -7.90 2.27 -4.51
N SER A 279 -7.55 3.44 -5.05
CA SER A 279 -6.94 4.53 -4.26
C SER A 279 -7.88 5.03 -3.16
N ILE A 280 -9.18 5.24 -3.49
CA ILE A 280 -10.20 5.64 -2.50
C ILE A 280 -10.38 4.54 -1.45
N LEU A 281 -10.43 3.27 -1.85
CA LEU A 281 -10.60 2.16 -0.92
C LEU A 281 -9.49 2.15 0.15
N VAL A 282 -8.23 2.34 -0.26
CA VAL A 282 -7.10 2.41 0.66
C VAL A 282 -7.21 3.65 1.56
N LEU A 283 -7.66 4.80 1.02
CA LEU A 283 -7.91 5.99 1.82
C LEU A 283 -8.99 5.74 2.88
N VAL A 284 -10.07 5.05 2.52
CA VAL A 284 -11.14 4.66 3.47
C VAL A 284 -10.57 3.80 4.61
N TYR A 285 -9.65 2.87 4.32
CA TYR A 285 -8.99 2.08 5.37
C TYR A 285 -8.20 2.97 6.34
N VAL A 286 -7.52 3.99 5.83
CA VAL A 286 -6.74 4.92 6.66
C VAL A 286 -7.66 5.83 7.50
N VAL A 287 -8.70 6.38 6.88
CA VAL A 287 -9.64 7.29 7.56
C VAL A 287 -10.41 6.56 8.66
N LEU A 288 -10.96 5.37 8.37
CA LEU A 288 -11.68 4.55 9.36
C LEU A 288 -10.75 4.01 10.45
N GLY A 289 -9.50 3.72 10.11
CA GLY A 289 -8.46 3.34 11.07
C GLY A 289 -8.01 4.49 11.97
N GLY A 290 -8.30 5.73 11.56
CA GLY A 290 -7.89 6.97 12.22
C GLY A 290 -6.58 7.52 11.66
N LEU A 291 -6.64 8.76 11.21
CA LEU A 291 -5.48 9.47 10.63
C LEU A 291 -4.33 9.55 11.65
N GLY A 292 -3.14 9.10 11.24
CA GLY A 292 -1.96 9.04 12.09
C GLY A 292 -1.91 7.83 13.04
N ASN A 293 -2.94 6.99 13.08
CA ASN A 293 -2.98 5.79 13.90
C ASN A 293 -2.65 4.54 13.07
N ILE A 294 -1.42 4.05 13.18
CA ILE A 294 -0.93 2.89 12.41
C ILE A 294 -1.68 1.61 12.81
N TRP A 295 -1.97 1.41 14.08
CA TRP A 295 -2.77 0.28 14.56
C TRP A 295 -4.17 0.23 13.94
N GLY A 296 -4.85 1.37 14.01
CA GLY A 296 -6.18 1.50 13.44
C GLY A 296 -6.19 1.19 11.94
N SER A 297 -5.20 1.67 11.19
CA SER A 297 -5.09 1.40 9.75
C SER A 297 -4.88 -0.09 9.45
N ILE A 298 -4.08 -0.81 10.26
CA ILE A 298 -3.88 -2.25 10.09
C ILE A 298 -5.20 -3.00 10.31
N ILE A 299 -5.90 -2.70 11.41
CA ILE A 299 -7.17 -3.34 11.76
C ILE A 299 -8.23 -3.03 10.70
N ALA A 300 -8.36 -1.75 10.33
CA ALA A 300 -9.33 -1.32 9.33
C ALA A 300 -9.07 -1.97 7.96
N ALA A 301 -7.82 -1.99 7.49
CA ALA A 301 -7.45 -2.65 6.24
C ALA A 301 -7.77 -4.15 6.28
N THR A 302 -7.46 -4.84 7.37
CA THR A 302 -7.74 -6.27 7.52
C THR A 302 -9.24 -6.55 7.52
N VAL A 303 -10.00 -5.84 8.35
CA VAL A 303 -11.44 -6.06 8.50
C VAL A 303 -12.16 -5.72 7.20
N LEU A 304 -11.90 -4.54 6.62
CA LEU A 304 -12.59 -4.07 5.43
C LEU A 304 -12.21 -4.82 4.17
N TYR A 305 -11.00 -5.38 4.10
CA TYR A 305 -10.59 -6.22 2.99
C TYR A 305 -11.27 -7.60 3.04
N ILE A 306 -11.45 -8.18 4.23
CA ILE A 306 -12.10 -9.49 4.41
C ILE A 306 -13.62 -9.37 4.37
N LEU A 307 -14.19 -8.23 4.74
CA LEU A 307 -15.63 -8.03 4.89
C LEU A 307 -16.46 -8.40 3.64
N PRO A 308 -16.07 -8.01 2.39
CA PRO A 308 -16.82 -8.41 1.20
C PRO A 308 -16.90 -9.93 0.99
N GLU A 309 -15.87 -10.67 1.40
CA GLU A 309 -15.87 -12.14 1.33
C GLU A 309 -16.72 -12.75 2.44
N ALA A 310 -16.67 -12.21 3.63
CA ALA A 310 -17.55 -12.63 4.74
C ALA A 310 -19.04 -12.41 4.40
N LEU A 311 -19.34 -11.38 3.59
CA LEU A 311 -20.68 -11.07 3.10
C LEU A 311 -21.08 -11.85 1.83
N ARG A 312 -20.25 -12.79 1.37
CA ARG A 312 -20.51 -13.58 0.15
C ARG A 312 -21.83 -14.34 0.18
N GLY A 313 -22.31 -14.71 1.39
CA GLY A 313 -23.62 -15.35 1.56
C GLY A 313 -24.82 -14.48 1.16
N PHE A 314 -24.67 -13.17 1.03
CA PHE A 314 -25.73 -12.25 0.62
C PHE A 314 -25.86 -12.08 -0.90
N SER A 315 -25.11 -12.86 -1.72
CA SER A 315 -25.20 -12.86 -3.17
C SER A 315 -25.18 -11.45 -3.80
N ASP A 316 -26.28 -11.08 -4.45
CA ASP A 316 -26.44 -9.84 -5.24
C ASP A 316 -26.44 -8.57 -4.36
N TYR A 317 -26.85 -8.69 -3.10
CA TYR A 317 -26.90 -7.56 -2.16
C TYR A 317 -25.55 -7.28 -1.45
N ARG A 318 -24.51 -8.06 -1.74
CA ARG A 318 -23.21 -7.96 -1.07
C ARG A 318 -22.63 -6.54 -1.06
N MET A 319 -22.65 -5.85 -2.21
CA MET A 319 -22.11 -4.49 -2.33
C MET A 319 -22.96 -3.47 -1.58
N LEU A 320 -24.30 -3.65 -1.55
CA LEU A 320 -25.20 -2.78 -0.80
C LEU A 320 -24.98 -2.95 0.70
N VAL A 321 -24.91 -4.19 1.18
CA VAL A 321 -24.65 -4.48 2.61
C VAL A 321 -23.28 -3.95 3.01
N TYR A 322 -22.25 -4.13 2.17
CA TYR A 322 -20.92 -3.58 2.39
C TYR A 322 -20.94 -2.05 2.53
N ALA A 323 -21.66 -1.34 1.66
CA ALA A 323 -21.80 0.12 1.73
C ALA A 323 -22.51 0.57 3.02
N ILE A 324 -23.58 -0.11 3.42
CA ILE A 324 -24.30 0.17 4.67
C ILE A 324 -23.40 -0.05 5.88
N VAL A 325 -22.67 -1.16 5.93
CA VAL A 325 -21.72 -1.46 7.01
C VAL A 325 -20.62 -0.41 7.09
N LEU A 326 -20.07 0.03 5.96
CA LEU A 326 -19.08 1.11 5.89
C LEU A 326 -19.61 2.41 6.50
N ILE A 327 -20.83 2.82 6.13
CA ILE A 327 -21.49 4.03 6.65
C ILE A 327 -21.69 3.89 8.16
N LEU A 328 -22.18 2.76 8.63
CA LEU A 328 -22.41 2.50 10.06
C LEU A 328 -21.10 2.55 10.86
N VAL A 329 -20.03 1.93 10.35
CA VAL A 329 -18.70 1.96 10.98
C VAL A 329 -18.17 3.39 11.03
N MET A 330 -18.34 4.17 9.95
CA MET A 330 -17.90 5.56 9.90
C MET A 330 -18.67 6.44 10.90
N LEU A 331 -19.99 6.28 10.99
CA LEU A 331 -20.81 6.98 11.96
C LEU A 331 -20.45 6.59 13.40
N ALA A 332 -20.22 5.30 13.65
CA ALA A 332 -19.83 4.80 14.96
C ALA A 332 -18.45 5.32 15.40
N THR A 333 -17.49 5.39 14.48
CA THR A 333 -16.12 5.83 14.77
C THR A 333 -16.04 7.35 14.98
N ASN A 334 -16.93 8.12 14.33
CA ASN A 334 -16.93 9.57 14.41
C ASN A 334 -17.88 10.13 15.49
N ASN A 335 -18.77 9.30 16.07
CA ASN A 335 -19.71 9.75 17.08
C ASN A 335 -19.05 9.76 18.48
N ALA A 336 -18.91 10.94 19.08
CA ALA A 336 -18.30 11.14 20.39
C ALA A 336 -19.04 10.36 21.52
N GLN A 337 -20.37 10.20 21.43
CA GLN A 337 -21.16 9.47 22.41
C GLN A 337 -20.89 7.96 22.36
N LEU A 338 -20.77 7.39 21.16
CA LEU A 338 -20.41 5.97 20.96
C LEU A 338 -18.96 5.71 21.39
N LYS A 339 -18.05 6.65 21.15
CA LYS A 339 -16.65 6.57 21.60
C LYS A 339 -16.55 6.54 23.12
N ASN A 340 -17.40 7.29 23.82
CA ASN A 340 -17.50 7.28 25.28
C ASN A 340 -18.15 6.00 25.83
N LEU A 341 -19.13 5.42 25.14
CA LEU A 341 -19.73 4.12 25.48
C LEU A 341 -18.74 2.97 25.29
N LEU A 342 -18.02 2.95 24.17
CA LEU A 342 -16.97 1.95 23.90
C LEU A 342 -15.77 2.09 24.86
N SER A 343 -15.39 3.31 25.25
CA SER A 343 -14.34 3.53 26.25
C SER A 343 -14.74 3.06 27.66
N ARG A 344 -16.04 3.07 27.99
CA ARG A 344 -16.58 2.50 29.24
C ARG A 344 -16.64 0.97 29.24
N ALA A 345 -16.79 0.36 28.05
CA ALA A 345 -16.85 -1.10 27.91
C ALA A 345 -15.46 -1.76 27.93
N ILE A 346 -14.36 -1.01 27.72
CA ILE A 346 -13.00 -1.50 27.78
C ILE A 346 -12.37 -1.02 29.09
N PRO A 347 -12.28 -1.86 30.15
CA PRO A 347 -11.67 -1.48 31.42
C PRO A 347 -10.17 -1.30 31.21
N GLY A 348 -9.68 -0.04 31.23
CA GLY A 348 -8.24 0.25 31.19
C GLY A 348 -7.81 1.61 30.61
N ARG A 349 -8.71 2.40 30.04
CA ARG A 349 -8.39 3.72 29.50
C ARG A 349 -9.06 4.82 30.31
N LYS A 350 -8.46 5.18 31.47
CA LYS A 350 -8.83 6.41 32.18
C LYS A 350 -8.62 7.61 31.25
N GLY A 351 -9.71 8.32 30.97
CA GLY A 351 -9.69 9.58 30.26
C GLY A 351 -8.80 10.58 31.00
N THR A 352 -7.92 11.22 30.28
CA THR A 352 -7.40 12.54 30.65
C THR A 352 -8.49 13.52 30.29
N GLU A 353 -9.27 13.96 31.28
CA GLU A 353 -9.99 15.21 31.25
C GLU A 353 -8.97 16.30 30.98
N GLU A 354 -9.12 17.00 29.87
CA GLU A 354 -8.53 18.31 29.66
C GLU A 354 -9.54 19.32 30.22
N ASP A 355 -9.25 19.80 31.42
CA ASP A 355 -9.74 21.07 31.93
C ASP A 355 -8.90 22.20 31.33
N GLY A 356 -9.57 23.23 30.77
CA GLY A 356 -9.05 24.56 30.49
C GLY A 356 -8.79 24.85 29.03
#